data_8c0b05cce20d9512e94e354a19fcef7c
#
_entry.id   8c0b05cce20d9512e94e354a19fcef7c
#
_cell.length_a   1.000
_cell.length_b   1.000
_cell.length_c   1.000
_cell.angle_alpha   90.00
_cell.angle_beta   90.00
_cell.angle_gamma   90.00
#
_symmetry.space_group_name_H-M   'P 1'
#
loop_
_entity.id
_entity.type
_entity.pdbx_description
1 polymer ?
#
loop_
_entity_poly.entity_id
_entity_poly.type
_entity_poly.pdbx_seq_one_letter_code
_entity_poly.pdbx_strand_id
1 'polypeptide(L)'
;ITNVVVSPIVPGNPTPVMNPDGTITIPNGMTPGNYTITYDVCTTATPTNCTTGVVTMTIMPTVVPVAVDDSATTAKGTPVTISVLANDTLNGAVTPTVVTPPTNGTAVENTDGTIEYRPYTGFVGTDSFVYEICNGAGCSSATVTVKITGDIIVYNGVSLNGNDKNNHFHIGGIENYPNNKVRIYNRWGVEVFSVEGYDNVTKVFKGISDGRITVEASDRLPQGTYYYIIEYVDDHNKTQTEVGWLYLKKN
;
A
#
# COMPACT_ATOMS: atom_id res chain seq x y z
N ILE A 1 -6.72 0.13 -55.88
CA ILE A 1 -6.02 0.54 -54.65
C ILE A 1 -4.60 0.00 -54.71
N THR A 2 -3.64 0.86 -54.43
CA THR A 2 -2.20 0.54 -54.41
C THR A 2 -1.54 1.13 -53.18
N ASN A 3 -0.26 0.79 -52.93
CA ASN A 3 0.54 1.35 -51.83
C ASN A 3 -0.13 1.29 -50.45
N VAL A 4 -0.64 0.10 -50.06
CA VAL A 4 -1.27 -0.07 -48.77
C VAL A 4 -0.19 -0.19 -47.70
N VAL A 5 -0.20 0.70 -46.70
CA VAL A 5 0.73 0.68 -45.57
C VAL A 5 -0.06 0.68 -44.27
N VAL A 6 0.27 -0.23 -43.37
CA VAL A 6 -0.34 -0.34 -42.01
C VAL A 6 0.68 0.13 -40.97
N SER A 7 0.25 0.97 -40.05
CA SER A 7 1.07 1.51 -38.94
C SER A 7 0.28 1.48 -37.63
N PRO A 8 0.90 1.15 -36.50
CA PRO A 8 2.26 0.65 -36.33
C PRO A 8 2.40 -0.80 -36.82
N ILE A 9 3.61 -1.18 -37.25
CA ILE A 9 3.95 -2.59 -37.49
C ILE A 9 4.40 -3.19 -36.15
N VAL A 10 3.63 -4.12 -35.61
CA VAL A 10 3.98 -4.84 -34.37
C VAL A 10 4.53 -6.21 -34.77
N PRO A 11 5.78 -6.56 -34.46
CA PRO A 11 6.37 -7.86 -34.79
C PRO A 11 5.51 -9.02 -34.27
N GLY A 12 5.18 -9.99 -35.14
CA GLY A 12 4.34 -11.14 -34.81
C GLY A 12 2.84 -10.87 -34.78
N ASN A 13 2.40 -9.63 -34.99
CA ASN A 13 0.98 -9.26 -35.05
C ASN A 13 0.47 -9.44 -36.50
N PRO A 14 -0.68 -10.10 -36.71
CA PRO A 14 -1.31 -10.17 -38.02
C PRO A 14 -1.63 -8.75 -38.51
N THR A 15 -1.46 -8.50 -39.81
CA THR A 15 -1.74 -7.17 -40.41
C THR A 15 -3.11 -7.15 -41.08
N PRO A 16 -3.89 -6.07 -40.95
CA PRO A 16 -5.12 -5.89 -41.72
C PRO A 16 -4.81 -5.84 -43.22
N VAL A 17 -5.74 -6.36 -43.99
CA VAL A 17 -5.63 -6.38 -45.47
C VAL A 17 -6.70 -5.49 -46.04
N MET A 18 -6.32 -4.53 -46.86
CA MET A 18 -7.27 -3.77 -47.69
C MET A 18 -7.52 -4.54 -48.98
N ASN A 19 -8.77 -4.88 -49.22
CA ASN A 19 -9.21 -5.61 -50.42
C ASN A 19 -9.37 -4.64 -51.62
N PRO A 20 -9.31 -5.17 -52.88
CA PRO A 20 -9.49 -4.32 -54.05
C PRO A 20 -10.86 -3.66 -54.17
N ASP A 21 -11.88 -4.18 -53.49
CA ASP A 21 -13.24 -3.63 -53.40
C ASP A 21 -13.39 -2.50 -52.38
N GLY A 22 -12.33 -2.15 -51.67
CA GLY A 22 -12.31 -1.09 -50.63
C GLY A 22 -12.68 -1.57 -49.23
N THR A 23 -12.95 -2.86 -49.04
CA THR A 23 -13.17 -3.44 -47.69
C THR A 23 -11.85 -3.72 -46.99
N ILE A 24 -11.87 -3.76 -45.66
CA ILE A 24 -10.73 -4.11 -44.82
C ILE A 24 -11.00 -5.43 -44.11
N THR A 25 -10.16 -6.43 -44.34
CA THR A 25 -10.16 -7.68 -43.58
C THR A 25 -9.29 -7.53 -42.34
N ILE A 26 -9.90 -7.69 -41.15
CA ILE A 26 -9.19 -7.67 -39.87
C ILE A 26 -8.93 -9.12 -39.46
N PRO A 27 -7.66 -9.57 -39.39
CA PRO A 27 -7.34 -10.93 -38.97
C PRO A 27 -7.55 -11.10 -37.46
N ASN A 28 -7.89 -12.34 -37.06
CA ASN A 28 -7.97 -12.72 -35.66
C ASN A 28 -6.60 -12.67 -35.00
N GLY A 29 -6.57 -12.31 -33.71
CA GLY A 29 -5.34 -12.28 -32.90
C GLY A 29 -4.50 -11.01 -33.06
N MET A 30 -5.06 -9.94 -33.62
CA MET A 30 -4.43 -8.62 -33.56
C MET A 30 -4.32 -8.13 -32.11
N THR A 31 -3.20 -7.54 -31.74
CA THR A 31 -3.05 -6.90 -30.43
C THR A 31 -3.95 -5.68 -30.32
N PRO A 32 -4.54 -5.42 -29.14
CA PRO A 32 -5.31 -4.19 -28.91
C PRO A 32 -4.45 -2.94 -29.17
N GLY A 33 -5.07 -1.94 -29.78
CA GLY A 33 -4.39 -0.68 -30.10
C GLY A 33 -5.01 0.06 -31.28
N ASN A 34 -4.47 1.23 -31.57
CA ASN A 34 -4.87 2.06 -32.69
C ASN A 34 -3.98 1.78 -33.91
N TYR A 35 -4.61 1.51 -35.03
CA TYR A 35 -3.93 1.24 -36.30
C TYR A 35 -4.38 2.24 -37.35
N THR A 36 -3.45 2.65 -38.21
CA THR A 36 -3.71 3.53 -39.34
C THR A 36 -3.33 2.80 -40.62
N ILE A 37 -4.23 2.76 -41.56
CA ILE A 37 -3.99 2.23 -42.91
C ILE A 37 -3.99 3.42 -43.88
N THR A 38 -2.88 3.62 -44.55
CA THR A 38 -2.77 4.56 -45.67
C THR A 38 -2.81 3.79 -46.98
N TYR A 39 -3.50 4.28 -47.96
CA TYR A 39 -3.64 3.65 -49.27
C TYR A 39 -3.80 4.67 -50.37
N ASP A 40 -3.41 4.33 -51.60
CA ASP A 40 -3.60 5.19 -52.76
C ASP A 40 -4.73 4.68 -53.63
N VAL A 41 -5.60 5.58 -54.04
CA VAL A 41 -6.61 5.36 -55.06
C VAL A 41 -6.18 6.08 -56.34
N CYS A 42 -5.93 5.32 -57.41
CA CYS A 42 -5.48 5.83 -58.70
C CYS A 42 -6.54 5.65 -59.76
N THR A 43 -6.65 6.59 -60.69
CA THR A 43 -7.52 6.47 -61.88
C THR A 43 -6.91 5.48 -62.88
N THR A 44 -7.77 4.68 -63.53
CA THR A 44 -7.30 3.69 -64.55
C THR A 44 -6.90 4.35 -65.86
N ALA A 45 -7.33 5.59 -66.11
CA ALA A 45 -7.10 6.32 -67.37
C ALA A 45 -5.74 7.07 -67.37
N THR A 46 -5.22 7.46 -66.21
CA THR A 46 -3.88 8.09 -66.06
C THR A 46 -3.25 7.57 -64.78
N PRO A 47 -2.33 6.59 -64.85
CA PRO A 47 -1.74 5.95 -63.68
C PRO A 47 -0.96 6.88 -62.76
N THR A 48 -0.71 8.13 -63.15
CA THR A 48 -0.01 9.13 -62.34
C THR A 48 -0.90 9.98 -61.44
N ASN A 49 -2.24 9.82 -61.50
CA ASN A 49 -3.20 10.60 -60.72
C ASN A 49 -3.76 9.75 -59.56
N CYS A 50 -3.04 9.72 -58.46
CA CYS A 50 -3.40 8.99 -57.24
C CYS A 50 -3.75 9.98 -56.13
N THR A 51 -4.72 9.59 -55.29
CA THR A 51 -5.06 10.30 -54.05
C THR A 51 -4.89 9.35 -52.89
N THR A 52 -4.17 9.79 -51.86
CA THR A 52 -3.95 9.03 -50.64
C THR A 52 -5.18 9.11 -49.71
N GLY A 53 -5.69 7.98 -49.33
CA GLY A 53 -6.70 7.83 -48.28
C GLY A 53 -6.09 7.34 -46.97
N VAL A 54 -6.77 7.65 -45.87
CA VAL A 54 -6.35 7.18 -44.54
C VAL A 54 -7.56 6.62 -43.80
N VAL A 55 -7.40 5.42 -43.25
CA VAL A 55 -8.39 4.79 -42.36
C VAL A 55 -7.73 4.54 -41.02
N THR A 56 -8.38 4.98 -39.94
CA THR A 56 -7.99 4.67 -38.58
C THR A 56 -8.95 3.62 -38.01
N MET A 57 -8.40 2.63 -37.29
CA MET A 57 -9.19 1.63 -36.61
C MET A 57 -8.62 1.36 -35.21
N THR A 58 -9.49 1.02 -34.26
CA THR A 58 -9.10 0.63 -32.91
C THR A 58 -9.46 -0.83 -32.70
N ILE A 59 -8.46 -1.66 -32.35
CA ILE A 59 -8.66 -3.03 -31.89
C ILE A 59 -8.80 -2.99 -30.37
N MET A 60 -9.98 -3.38 -29.88
CA MET A 60 -10.28 -3.39 -28.45
C MET A 60 -9.74 -4.67 -27.79
N PRO A 61 -9.34 -4.63 -26.52
CA PRO A 61 -9.07 -5.83 -25.72
C PRO A 61 -10.31 -6.74 -25.69
N THR A 62 -10.10 -8.05 -25.67
CA THR A 62 -11.18 -9.06 -25.55
C THR A 62 -11.30 -9.62 -24.14
N VAL A 63 -10.35 -9.32 -23.27
CA VAL A 63 -10.28 -9.80 -21.87
C VAL A 63 -10.22 -8.59 -20.96
N VAL A 64 -11.07 -8.60 -19.92
CA VAL A 64 -11.07 -7.56 -18.88
C VAL A 64 -9.76 -7.58 -18.10
N PRO A 65 -9.30 -6.45 -17.52
CA PRO A 65 -8.19 -6.45 -16.59
C PRO A 65 -8.57 -7.19 -15.31
N VAL A 66 -7.58 -7.57 -14.50
CA VAL A 66 -7.78 -8.16 -13.18
C VAL A 66 -7.01 -7.30 -12.18
N ALA A 67 -7.74 -6.53 -11.37
CA ALA A 67 -7.18 -5.78 -10.26
C ALA A 67 -7.04 -6.69 -9.02
N VAL A 68 -5.96 -6.52 -8.27
CA VAL A 68 -5.61 -7.30 -7.08
C VAL A 68 -5.37 -6.34 -5.91
N ASP A 69 -5.87 -6.68 -4.73
CA ASP A 69 -5.76 -5.85 -3.54
C ASP A 69 -4.30 -5.49 -3.20
N ASP A 70 -4.11 -4.27 -2.73
CA ASP A 70 -2.81 -3.71 -2.34
C ASP A 70 -2.75 -3.35 -0.87
N SER A 71 -1.53 -3.20 -0.38
CA SER A 71 -1.29 -2.68 0.96
C SER A 71 -0.10 -1.74 1.00
N ALA A 72 -0.18 -0.73 1.85
CA ALA A 72 0.90 0.20 2.13
C ALA A 72 0.97 0.54 3.62
N THR A 73 2.13 1.03 4.06
CA THR A 73 2.32 1.56 5.42
C THR A 73 2.97 2.92 5.32
N THR A 74 2.51 3.87 6.14
CA THR A 74 3.11 5.20 6.24
C THR A 74 3.03 5.72 7.66
N ALA A 75 3.89 6.69 8.00
CA ALA A 75 3.83 7.38 9.28
C ALA A 75 2.72 8.45 9.29
N LYS A 76 2.23 8.78 10.46
CA LYS A 76 1.26 9.86 10.69
C LYS A 76 1.67 11.16 9.98
N GLY A 77 0.78 11.70 9.15
CA GLY A 77 0.99 12.93 8.40
C GLY A 77 1.96 12.83 7.21
N THR A 78 2.48 11.64 6.90
CA THR A 78 3.42 11.41 5.79
C THR A 78 2.66 10.78 4.61
N PRO A 79 2.71 11.38 3.40
CA PRO A 79 2.15 10.78 2.20
C PRO A 79 2.90 9.53 1.77
N VAL A 80 2.20 8.62 1.08
CA VAL A 80 2.80 7.41 0.46
C VAL A 80 2.30 7.25 -0.96
N THR A 81 3.22 6.97 -1.89
CA THR A 81 2.92 6.63 -3.29
C THR A 81 2.84 5.12 -3.43
N ILE A 82 1.75 4.62 -4.00
CA ILE A 82 1.42 3.20 -4.09
C ILE A 82 1.37 2.80 -5.56
N SER A 83 2.16 1.80 -5.95
CA SER A 83 2.20 1.24 -7.31
C SER A 83 1.10 0.19 -7.47
N VAL A 84 -0.16 0.62 -7.49
CA VAL A 84 -1.34 -0.25 -7.49
C VAL A 84 -1.42 -1.19 -8.69
N LEU A 85 -0.78 -0.87 -9.81
CA LEU A 85 -0.77 -1.71 -11.01
C LEU A 85 0.30 -2.82 -10.99
N ALA A 86 1.15 -2.89 -9.95
CA ALA A 86 2.32 -3.76 -9.95
C ALA A 86 1.98 -5.26 -9.86
N ASN A 87 0.86 -5.61 -9.22
CA ASN A 87 0.35 -6.97 -9.02
C ASN A 87 -0.86 -7.28 -9.92
N ASP A 88 -1.32 -6.32 -10.72
CA ASP A 88 -2.49 -6.43 -11.59
C ASP A 88 -2.18 -7.12 -12.93
N THR A 89 -3.21 -7.70 -13.54
CA THR A 89 -3.17 -8.16 -14.93
C THR A 89 -3.93 -7.16 -15.81
N LEU A 90 -3.20 -6.36 -16.59
CA LEU A 90 -3.78 -5.18 -17.25
C LEU A 90 -4.57 -5.49 -18.52
N ASN A 91 -4.15 -6.51 -19.33
CA ASN A 91 -4.78 -6.88 -20.60
C ASN A 91 -5.00 -5.69 -21.56
N GLY A 92 -4.02 -4.79 -21.66
CA GLY A 92 -4.01 -3.57 -22.46
C GLY A 92 -3.58 -2.34 -21.67
N ALA A 93 -3.77 -1.17 -22.27
CA ALA A 93 -3.50 0.10 -21.59
C ALA A 93 -4.65 0.43 -20.62
N VAL A 94 -4.32 0.65 -19.37
CA VAL A 94 -5.25 1.03 -18.30
C VAL A 94 -4.69 2.20 -17.48
N THR A 95 -5.58 2.94 -16.84
CA THR A 95 -5.25 3.98 -15.86
C THR A 95 -6.08 3.71 -14.61
N PRO A 96 -5.49 3.66 -13.41
CA PRO A 96 -6.25 3.47 -12.20
C PRO A 96 -7.08 4.72 -11.89
N THR A 97 -8.30 4.54 -11.40
CA THR A 97 -9.20 5.61 -10.95
C THR A 97 -9.74 5.28 -9.57
N VAL A 98 -9.71 6.20 -8.64
CA VAL A 98 -10.27 6.01 -7.30
C VAL A 98 -11.80 6.12 -7.38
N VAL A 99 -12.49 5.00 -7.11
CA VAL A 99 -13.96 4.91 -7.18
C VAL A 99 -14.62 5.01 -5.81
N THR A 100 -13.90 4.63 -4.74
CA THR A 100 -14.33 4.86 -3.36
C THR A 100 -13.19 5.55 -2.62
N PRO A 101 -13.35 6.83 -2.24
CA PRO A 101 -12.30 7.56 -1.54
C PRO A 101 -12.07 7.03 -0.12
N PRO A 102 -10.87 7.23 0.45
CA PRO A 102 -10.60 6.89 1.84
C PRO A 102 -11.37 7.79 2.81
N THR A 103 -11.61 7.29 4.03
CA THR A 103 -12.36 8.03 5.07
C THR A 103 -11.47 8.99 5.86
N ASN A 104 -10.20 8.63 6.07
CA ASN A 104 -9.29 9.34 6.96
C ASN A 104 -8.08 9.95 6.23
N GLY A 105 -8.20 10.13 4.92
CA GLY A 105 -7.16 10.69 4.07
C GLY A 105 -7.69 11.14 2.73
N THR A 106 -6.77 11.40 1.80
CA THR A 106 -7.06 11.62 0.38
C THR A 106 -6.24 10.66 -0.46
N ALA A 107 -6.82 10.19 -1.55
CA ALA A 107 -6.12 9.39 -2.56
C ALA A 107 -6.20 10.13 -3.90
N VAL A 108 -5.06 10.33 -4.57
CA VAL A 108 -4.94 11.08 -5.83
C VAL A 108 -4.15 10.25 -6.83
N GLU A 109 -4.71 10.08 -8.02
CA GLU A 109 -4.09 9.37 -9.12
C GLU A 109 -2.95 10.20 -9.74
N ASN A 110 -1.80 9.57 -9.98
CA ASN A 110 -0.67 10.15 -10.67
C ASN A 110 -0.68 9.74 -12.16
N THR A 111 -0.04 10.56 -12.99
CA THR A 111 0.05 10.31 -14.45
C THR A 111 0.89 9.08 -14.82
N ASP A 112 1.68 8.55 -13.87
CA ASP A 112 2.52 7.34 -14.05
C ASP A 112 1.78 6.04 -13.67
N GLY A 113 0.50 6.12 -13.27
CA GLY A 113 -0.31 4.98 -12.88
C GLY A 113 -0.18 4.58 -11.41
N THR A 114 0.51 5.38 -10.59
CA THR A 114 0.52 5.23 -9.14
C THR A 114 -0.60 6.05 -8.48
N ILE A 115 -0.91 5.76 -7.21
CA ILE A 115 -1.85 6.55 -6.40
C ILE A 115 -1.12 7.07 -5.18
N GLU A 116 -1.12 8.40 -4.96
CA GLU A 116 -0.63 9.00 -3.73
C GLU A 116 -1.76 9.03 -2.69
N TYR A 117 -1.54 8.34 -1.55
CA TYR A 117 -2.39 8.46 -0.37
C TYR A 117 -1.77 9.42 0.62
N ARG A 118 -2.59 10.32 1.17
CA ARG A 118 -2.18 11.34 2.15
C ARG A 118 -3.13 11.30 3.36
N PRO A 119 -2.66 10.82 4.54
CA PRO A 119 -3.50 10.75 5.74
C PRO A 119 -3.89 12.13 6.25
N TYR A 120 -5.10 12.25 6.82
CA TYR A 120 -5.49 13.48 7.53
C TYR A 120 -4.64 13.70 8.77
N THR A 121 -4.49 14.98 9.14
CA THR A 121 -3.67 15.38 10.29
C THR A 121 -4.13 14.67 11.57
N GLY A 122 -3.20 13.99 12.23
CA GLY A 122 -3.43 13.31 13.50
C GLY A 122 -4.03 11.90 13.40
N PHE A 123 -4.44 11.45 12.23
CA PHE A 123 -4.97 10.09 12.07
C PHE A 123 -3.86 9.04 12.24
N VAL A 124 -4.17 7.99 12.99
CA VAL A 124 -3.37 6.77 13.19
C VAL A 124 -4.34 5.60 13.15
N GLY A 125 -3.99 4.51 12.50
CA GLY A 125 -4.83 3.34 12.34
C GLY A 125 -4.82 2.82 10.92
N THR A 126 -5.88 2.13 10.52
CA THR A 126 -6.02 1.59 9.16
C THR A 126 -7.09 2.38 8.41
N ASP A 127 -6.79 2.76 7.19
CA ASP A 127 -7.71 3.36 6.24
C ASP A 127 -7.72 2.53 4.95
N SER A 128 -8.72 2.71 4.11
CA SER A 128 -8.80 2.00 2.84
C SER A 128 -9.54 2.82 1.80
N PHE A 129 -9.21 2.57 0.54
CA PHE A 129 -9.92 3.10 -0.62
C PHE A 129 -10.02 2.04 -1.72
N VAL A 130 -10.91 2.22 -2.70
CA VAL A 130 -11.07 1.30 -3.83
C VAL A 130 -10.67 2.02 -5.09
N TYR A 131 -9.82 1.37 -5.89
CA TYR A 131 -9.54 1.80 -7.25
C TYR A 131 -10.13 0.83 -8.28
N GLU A 132 -10.32 1.33 -9.48
CA GLU A 132 -10.80 0.58 -10.63
C GLU A 132 -9.85 0.77 -11.82
N ILE A 133 -9.63 -0.28 -12.58
CA ILE A 133 -8.94 -0.27 -13.86
C ILE A 133 -9.87 -0.79 -14.94
N CYS A 134 -9.93 -0.08 -16.07
CA CYS A 134 -10.80 -0.42 -17.20
C CYS A 134 -10.01 -0.51 -18.49
N ASN A 135 -10.46 -1.41 -19.37
CA ASN A 135 -10.06 -1.46 -20.78
C ASN A 135 -11.30 -1.53 -21.67
N GLY A 136 -11.14 -1.73 -22.99
CA GLY A 136 -12.27 -1.83 -23.91
C GLY A 136 -13.18 -3.04 -23.71
N ALA A 137 -12.79 -4.05 -22.92
CA ALA A 137 -13.59 -5.22 -22.60
C ALA A 137 -14.40 -5.06 -21.30
N GLY A 138 -13.98 -4.17 -20.39
CA GLY A 138 -14.64 -3.95 -19.10
C GLY A 138 -13.70 -3.49 -18.01
N CYS A 139 -14.18 -3.52 -16.76
CA CYS A 139 -13.50 -2.99 -15.59
C CYS A 139 -13.30 -4.06 -14.50
N SER A 140 -12.31 -3.86 -13.64
CA SER A 140 -12.05 -4.62 -12.42
C SER A 140 -11.61 -3.66 -11.32
N SER A 141 -12.06 -3.91 -10.09
CA SER A 141 -11.76 -3.08 -8.92
C SER A 141 -10.99 -3.86 -7.87
N ALA A 142 -10.15 -3.17 -7.11
CA ALA A 142 -9.46 -3.73 -5.96
C ALA A 142 -9.36 -2.71 -4.82
N THR A 143 -9.10 -3.22 -3.60
CA THR A 143 -9.00 -2.42 -2.38
C THR A 143 -7.53 -2.16 -2.05
N VAL A 144 -7.21 -0.91 -1.75
CA VAL A 144 -5.94 -0.54 -1.14
C VAL A 144 -6.14 -0.34 0.34
N THR A 145 -5.39 -1.08 1.16
CA THR A 145 -5.37 -0.94 2.61
C THR A 145 -4.11 -0.22 3.04
N VAL A 146 -4.25 0.92 3.73
CA VAL A 146 -3.11 1.71 4.22
C VAL A 146 -3.08 1.69 5.74
N LYS A 147 -1.95 1.23 6.30
CA LYS A 147 -1.68 1.30 7.73
C LYS A 147 -0.93 2.59 8.04
N ILE A 148 -1.50 3.43 8.90
CA ILE A 148 -0.89 4.69 9.35
C ILE A 148 -0.38 4.50 10.78
N THR A 149 0.94 4.55 10.97
CA THR A 149 1.59 4.38 12.27
C THR A 149 1.77 5.73 12.95
N GLY A 150 1.65 5.73 14.28
CA GLY A 150 1.86 6.92 15.12
C GLY A 150 3.08 6.77 16.01
N ASP A 151 3.47 7.85 16.67
CA ASP A 151 4.49 7.81 17.73
C ASP A 151 3.99 6.93 18.88
N ILE A 152 4.89 6.24 19.57
CA ILE A 152 4.56 5.61 20.85
C ILE A 152 4.41 6.69 21.94
N ILE A 153 3.43 6.49 22.81
CA ILE A 153 3.15 7.38 23.95
C ILE A 153 3.31 6.59 25.24
N VAL A 154 4.28 6.95 26.06
CA VAL A 154 4.56 6.24 27.29
C VAL A 154 3.84 6.89 28.49
N TYR A 155 3.01 6.10 29.19
CA TYR A 155 2.30 6.52 30.39
C TYR A 155 3.08 6.07 31.63
N ASN A 156 3.72 7.00 32.33
CA ASN A 156 4.73 6.74 33.35
C ASN A 156 4.21 6.28 34.73
N GLY A 157 2.92 5.98 34.85
CA GLY A 157 2.32 5.59 36.13
C GLY A 157 1.66 4.22 36.09
N VAL A 158 2.03 3.32 37.00
CA VAL A 158 1.35 2.05 37.22
C VAL A 158 0.82 2.00 38.64
N SER A 159 -0.47 1.76 38.82
CA SER A 159 -1.14 1.68 40.11
C SER A 159 -1.65 0.25 40.38
N LEU A 160 -1.14 -0.39 41.41
CA LEU A 160 -1.49 -1.77 41.78
C LEU A 160 -2.67 -1.85 42.78
N ASN A 161 -3.60 -0.90 42.70
CA ASN A 161 -4.70 -0.77 43.65
C ASN A 161 -5.97 -1.61 43.35
N GLY A 162 -5.92 -2.45 42.34
CA GLY A 162 -7.05 -3.29 41.95
C GLY A 162 -8.16 -2.57 41.18
N ASN A 163 -8.02 -1.26 40.92
CA ASN A 163 -8.88 -0.54 39.99
C ASN A 163 -8.38 -0.84 38.58
N ASP A 164 -9.27 -1.08 37.63
CA ASP A 164 -8.90 -1.42 36.23
C ASP A 164 -8.18 -0.28 35.47
N LYS A 165 -7.98 0.88 36.11
CA LYS A 165 -7.27 2.03 35.56
C LYS A 165 -5.79 1.97 35.95
N ASN A 166 -4.89 2.02 34.95
CA ASN A 166 -3.44 2.06 35.11
C ASN A 166 -2.83 0.89 35.89
N ASN A 167 -3.42 -0.32 35.80
CA ASN A 167 -2.95 -1.53 36.49
C ASN A 167 -1.76 -2.21 35.79
N HIS A 168 -1.31 -1.67 34.68
CA HIS A 168 -0.15 -2.11 33.92
C HIS A 168 0.60 -0.92 33.31
N PHE A 169 1.83 -1.12 32.89
CA PHE A 169 2.62 -0.14 32.15
C PHE A 169 2.05 0.00 30.75
N HIS A 170 1.31 1.09 30.49
CA HIS A 170 0.67 1.32 29.21
C HIS A 170 1.60 2.11 28.27
N ILE A 171 1.78 1.58 27.06
CA ILE A 171 2.56 2.21 25.98
C ILE A 171 1.64 2.33 24.78
N GLY A 172 1.01 3.51 24.63
CA GLY A 172 0.08 3.76 23.51
C GLY A 172 0.79 3.69 22.18
N GLY A 173 0.20 3.00 21.21
CA GLY A 173 0.74 2.83 19.86
C GLY A 173 1.76 1.71 19.70
N ILE A 174 2.19 1.03 20.77
CA ILE A 174 3.19 -0.06 20.70
C ILE A 174 2.70 -1.26 19.89
N GLU A 175 1.40 -1.48 19.83
CA GLU A 175 0.72 -2.51 19.04
C GLU A 175 0.99 -2.37 17.53
N ASN A 176 1.34 -1.18 17.07
CA ASN A 176 1.75 -0.93 15.69
C ASN A 176 3.16 -1.43 15.37
N TYR A 177 3.96 -1.71 16.40
CA TYR A 177 5.36 -2.12 16.32
C TYR A 177 5.54 -3.52 16.94
N PRO A 178 5.12 -4.61 16.29
CA PRO A 178 5.18 -5.97 16.87
C PRO A 178 6.61 -6.43 17.15
N ASN A 179 7.59 -5.91 16.42
CA ASN A 179 9.01 -6.14 16.64
C ASN A 179 9.54 -5.13 17.66
N ASN A 180 9.03 -5.23 18.90
CA ASN A 180 9.46 -4.40 20.01
C ASN A 180 10.02 -5.23 21.15
N LYS A 181 10.81 -4.60 22.02
CA LYS A 181 11.34 -5.16 23.26
C LYS A 181 11.23 -4.13 24.38
N VAL A 182 10.58 -4.50 25.46
CA VAL A 182 10.45 -3.65 26.66
C VAL A 182 11.25 -4.27 27.80
N ARG A 183 12.14 -3.47 28.40
CA ARG A 183 12.93 -3.84 29.59
C ARG A 183 12.68 -2.84 30.68
N ILE A 184 12.58 -3.30 31.93
CA ILE A 184 12.39 -2.46 33.11
C ILE A 184 13.44 -2.79 34.14
N TYR A 185 14.03 -1.76 34.74
CA TYR A 185 15.13 -1.82 35.67
C TYR A 185 14.76 -1.15 36.98
N ASN A 186 15.24 -1.67 38.09
CA ASN A 186 15.14 -0.99 39.38
C ASN A 186 16.19 0.15 39.47
N ARG A 187 16.15 0.90 40.57
CA ARG A 187 17.06 2.05 40.82
C ARG A 187 18.55 1.69 40.91
N TRP A 188 18.88 0.41 41.02
CA TRP A 188 20.27 -0.08 41.01
C TRP A 188 20.71 -0.62 39.65
N GLY A 189 19.89 -0.47 38.62
CA GLY A 189 20.18 -0.92 37.26
C GLY A 189 19.97 -2.43 37.05
N VAL A 190 19.31 -3.12 38.00
CA VAL A 190 19.00 -4.54 37.86
C VAL A 190 17.71 -4.68 37.04
N GLU A 191 17.74 -5.49 35.98
CA GLU A 191 16.58 -5.82 35.17
C GLU A 191 15.57 -6.63 35.98
N VAL A 192 14.35 -6.13 36.08
CA VAL A 192 13.25 -6.76 36.83
C VAL A 192 12.14 -7.28 35.93
N PHE A 193 12.13 -6.86 34.67
CA PHE A 193 11.18 -7.32 33.65
C PHE A 193 11.77 -7.17 32.26
N SER A 194 11.52 -8.15 31.39
CA SER A 194 11.89 -8.11 29.98
C SER A 194 10.91 -8.92 29.15
N VAL A 195 10.43 -8.34 28.05
CA VAL A 195 9.54 -9.03 27.11
C VAL A 195 9.75 -8.54 25.68
N GLU A 196 9.61 -9.45 24.74
CA GLU A 196 9.55 -9.17 23.30
C GLU A 196 8.09 -9.21 22.82
N GLY A 197 7.72 -8.23 21.98
CA GLY A 197 6.35 -8.08 21.49
C GLY A 197 5.37 -7.63 22.58
N TYR A 198 5.72 -6.60 23.34
CA TYR A 198 4.81 -5.94 24.29
C TYR A 198 3.56 -5.44 23.57
N ASP A 199 2.36 -5.71 24.13
CA ASP A 199 1.09 -5.51 23.39
C ASP A 199 0.00 -4.78 24.19
N ASN A 200 0.27 -4.33 25.42
CA ASN A 200 -0.71 -3.74 26.36
C ASN A 200 -1.84 -4.68 26.83
N VAL A 201 -1.89 -5.94 26.39
CA VAL A 201 -2.98 -6.88 26.69
C VAL A 201 -2.46 -8.14 27.35
N THR A 202 -1.68 -8.93 26.63
CA THR A 202 -1.19 -10.23 27.07
C THR A 202 0.24 -10.18 27.62
N LYS A 203 1.12 -9.46 26.95
CA LYS A 203 2.52 -9.27 27.28
C LYS A 203 2.72 -7.90 27.91
N VAL A 204 2.37 -7.77 29.18
CA VAL A 204 2.33 -6.47 29.88
C VAL A 204 3.06 -6.54 31.21
N PHE A 205 3.66 -5.41 31.63
CA PHE A 205 4.23 -5.26 32.98
C PHE A 205 3.16 -4.82 33.98
N LYS A 206 2.91 -5.64 35.00
CA LYS A 206 1.93 -5.41 36.08
C LYS A 206 2.59 -5.22 37.45
N GLY A 207 3.84 -4.74 37.48
CA GLY A 207 4.58 -4.58 38.72
C GLY A 207 5.01 -5.90 39.36
N ILE A 208 5.16 -6.95 38.56
CA ILE A 208 5.65 -8.26 38.98
C ILE A 208 7.01 -8.48 38.33
N SER A 209 7.97 -9.02 39.08
CA SER A 209 9.30 -9.37 38.56
C SER A 209 9.21 -10.66 37.74
N ASP A 210 10.01 -10.75 36.69
CA ASP A 210 10.19 -11.98 35.91
C ASP A 210 11.26 -12.94 36.48
N GLY A 211 11.74 -12.65 37.69
CA GLY A 211 12.65 -13.55 38.45
C GLY A 211 14.13 -13.31 38.19
N ARG A 212 14.54 -12.21 37.65
CA ARG A 212 15.97 -11.91 37.43
C ARG A 212 16.64 -11.28 38.66
N ILE A 213 17.44 -12.07 39.35
CA ILE A 213 18.59 -11.78 40.25
C ILE A 213 18.28 -11.48 41.71
N THR A 214 17.18 -10.87 42.17
CA THR A 214 17.03 -10.52 43.60
C THR A 214 15.64 -10.70 44.20
N VAL A 215 14.68 -11.09 43.39
CA VAL A 215 13.28 -11.28 43.76
C VAL A 215 12.83 -12.59 43.14
N GLU A 216 12.09 -13.40 43.86
CA GLU A 216 11.55 -14.63 43.28
C GLU A 216 10.59 -14.27 42.10
N ALA A 217 10.55 -15.13 41.08
CA ALA A 217 9.61 -15.00 39.99
C ALA A 217 8.20 -14.92 40.57
N SER A 218 7.39 -13.95 40.17
CA SER A 218 6.08 -13.64 40.70
C SER A 218 5.99 -12.67 41.89
N ASP A 219 7.08 -12.24 42.48
CA ASP A 219 7.02 -11.28 43.56
C ASP A 219 6.62 -9.88 43.04
N ARG A 220 5.74 -9.23 43.80
CA ARG A 220 5.36 -7.84 43.55
C ARG A 220 6.50 -6.92 43.90
N LEU A 221 6.90 -6.11 42.92
CA LEU A 221 7.97 -5.13 43.10
C LEU A 221 7.58 -4.06 44.11
N PRO A 222 8.54 -3.49 44.86
CA PRO A 222 8.32 -2.38 45.79
C PRO A 222 7.77 -1.13 45.06
N GLN A 223 6.99 -0.32 45.78
CA GLN A 223 6.63 1.02 45.34
C GLN A 223 7.89 1.85 45.11
N GLY A 224 7.93 2.61 44.01
CA GLY A 224 9.05 3.47 43.69
C GLY A 224 9.22 3.72 42.20
N THR A 225 10.36 4.35 41.89
CA THR A 225 10.75 4.68 40.51
C THR A 225 11.57 3.55 39.92
N TYR A 226 11.22 3.18 38.69
CA TYR A 226 11.89 2.23 37.83
C TYR A 226 12.31 2.93 36.54
N TYR A 227 13.26 2.36 35.81
CA TYR A 227 13.66 2.83 34.50
C TYR A 227 13.17 1.86 33.45
N TYR A 228 12.75 2.38 32.29
CA TYR A 228 12.40 1.54 31.16
C TYR A 228 13.30 1.86 29.95
N ILE A 229 13.50 0.82 29.14
CA ILE A 229 14.03 0.90 27.79
C ILE A 229 13.04 0.20 26.90
N ILE A 230 12.54 0.91 25.88
CA ILE A 230 11.65 0.41 24.83
C ILE A 230 12.44 0.48 23.53
N GLU A 231 12.68 -0.65 22.92
CA GLU A 231 13.26 -0.75 21.57
C GLU A 231 12.15 -1.21 20.62
N TYR A 232 12.02 -0.59 19.47
CA TYR A 232 11.07 -0.99 18.43
C TYR A 232 11.61 -0.68 17.05
N VAL A 233 11.15 -1.41 16.04
CA VAL A 233 11.54 -1.18 14.64
C VAL A 233 10.46 -0.35 13.97
N ASP A 234 10.85 0.82 13.44
CA ASP A 234 9.95 1.71 12.72
C ASP A 234 9.67 1.25 11.28
N ASP A 235 8.81 1.98 10.57
CA ASP A 235 8.40 1.67 9.20
C ASP A 235 9.53 1.76 8.16
N HIS A 236 10.66 2.40 8.53
CA HIS A 236 11.88 2.47 7.72
C HIS A 236 12.86 1.35 8.05
N ASN A 237 12.41 0.33 8.79
CA ASN A 237 13.22 -0.78 9.29
C ASN A 237 14.40 -0.34 10.17
N LYS A 238 14.25 0.79 10.85
CA LYS A 238 15.24 1.35 11.76
C LYS A 238 14.84 1.10 13.20
N THR A 239 15.79 0.65 14.03
CA THR A 239 15.55 0.50 15.46
C THR A 239 15.50 1.87 16.13
N GLN A 240 14.41 2.15 16.81
CA GLN A 240 14.19 3.29 17.68
C GLN A 240 14.30 2.87 19.13
N THR A 241 14.74 3.78 20.00
CA THR A 241 14.89 3.50 21.42
C THR A 241 14.30 4.65 22.24
N GLU A 242 13.32 4.32 23.09
CA GLU A 242 12.75 5.22 24.06
C GLU A 242 13.18 4.83 25.46
N VAL A 243 13.64 5.81 26.25
CA VAL A 243 14.09 5.59 27.63
C VAL A 243 13.42 6.59 28.58
N GLY A 244 13.14 6.13 29.79
CA GLY A 244 12.51 7.01 30.77
C GLY A 244 12.27 6.31 32.09
N TRP A 245 11.42 6.91 32.89
CA TRP A 245 11.07 6.41 34.23
C TRP A 245 9.59 6.05 34.31
N LEU A 246 9.34 5.10 35.14
CA LEU A 246 8.05 4.55 35.47
C LEU A 246 7.88 4.62 36.99
N TYR A 247 6.78 5.15 37.48
CA TYR A 247 6.46 5.13 38.90
C TYR A 247 5.44 4.04 39.22
N LEU A 248 5.84 3.13 40.09
CA LEU A 248 4.99 2.04 40.60
C LEU A 248 4.39 2.46 41.94
N LYS A 249 3.07 2.63 41.99
CA LYS A 249 2.31 2.95 43.20
C LYS A 249 1.62 1.72 43.75
N LYS A 250 1.84 1.43 45.03
CA LYS A 250 1.02 0.49 45.83
C LYS A 250 0.01 1.32 46.65
N ASN A 251 -1.17 0.81 46.82
CA ASN A 251 -2.11 1.28 47.85
C ASN A 251 -2.02 0.41 49.06
#